data_5a93ac17f2c91ceaafe85171670f33e2
#
_entry.id   5a93ac17f2c91ceaafe85171670f33e2
#
_cell.length_a   1.000
_cell.length_b   1.000
_cell.length_c   1.000
_cell.angle_alpha   90.00
_cell.angle_beta   90.00
_cell.angle_gamma   90.00
#
_symmetry.space_group_name_H-M   'P 1'
#
loop_
_entity.id
_entity.type
_entity.pdbx_description
1 polymer ?
#
loop_
_entity_poly.entity_id
_entity_poly.type
_entity_poly.pdbx_seq_one_letter_code
_entity_poly.pdbx_strand_id
1 'polypeptide(L)'
;TSAATSTAAESGTVENKDKPLVWFNRQPSNSTTGELDTEALNFNGNTYYVGFDANQGAELQGKMIADYIKAHADTIDRNGDGVIGYVLAIGDIGHNDSIARTRGVRSALGTAVEGSSGIVSDPVGTNADGSATQVQDGTIDVDGTTFSVRELASQEMKNSAGATWDAGTASNAISAWASSLGDSIDIVISNNDGMGMAMFNSWSQENGVPTFGYDANADAVAAIADGYGGTISQHADVQAYLTLRLLRNALDGVDINTGIATPDAAGNVLSSDVYYYNEDERSYYALNVAVTADNYTDFTDSTKPYGPVSNQLDATTSPEKSVWLDIYNSADNFLSATYQPLLEKYDDLLNLKIDYIGGDGQTEANITNRL
;
A
#
# COMPACT_ATOMS: atom_id res chain seq x y z
N THR A 1 -11.23 7.96 11.62
CA THR A 1 -11.54 8.92 10.54
C THR A 1 -13.03 8.93 10.22
N SER A 2 -13.65 7.77 10.04
CA SER A 2 -15.10 7.67 9.77
C SER A 2 -15.97 8.19 10.93
N ALA A 3 -15.57 7.94 12.18
CA ALA A 3 -16.31 8.40 13.35
C ALA A 3 -16.35 9.95 13.43
N ALA A 4 -15.26 10.64 13.11
CA ALA A 4 -15.24 12.11 13.11
C ALA A 4 -16.18 12.69 12.04
N THR A 5 -16.17 12.07 10.85
CA THR A 5 -17.03 12.52 9.74
C THR A 5 -18.50 12.27 10.02
N SER A 6 -18.86 11.09 10.59
CA SER A 6 -20.26 10.77 10.94
C SER A 6 -20.77 11.66 12.08
N THR A 7 -19.98 11.87 13.13
CA THR A 7 -20.35 12.73 14.26
C THR A 7 -20.55 14.17 13.83
N ALA A 8 -19.69 14.69 12.97
CA ALA A 8 -19.82 16.05 12.42
C ALA A 8 -21.05 16.18 11.52
N ALA A 9 -21.35 15.17 10.70
CA ALA A 9 -22.55 15.14 9.86
C ALA A 9 -23.85 15.09 10.70
N GLU A 10 -23.87 14.31 11.77
CA GLU A 10 -25.02 14.22 12.69
C GLU A 10 -25.30 15.53 13.43
N SER A 11 -24.26 16.31 13.75
CA SER A 11 -24.42 17.60 14.42
C SER A 11 -25.03 18.70 13.52
N GLY A 12 -25.06 18.50 12.21
CA GLY A 12 -25.55 19.47 11.24
C GLY A 12 -24.71 20.76 11.14
N THR A 13 -23.50 20.75 11.70
CA THR A 13 -22.61 21.92 11.79
C THR A 13 -21.53 21.95 10.70
N VAL A 14 -21.45 20.94 9.83
CA VAL A 14 -20.44 20.87 8.75
C VAL A 14 -20.90 21.78 7.60
N GLU A 15 -20.18 22.87 7.37
CA GLU A 15 -20.50 23.83 6.29
C GLU A 15 -20.52 23.20 4.90
N ASN A 16 -19.68 22.18 4.67
CA ASN A 16 -19.48 21.56 3.37
C ASN A 16 -20.16 20.20 3.22
N LYS A 17 -21.17 19.88 4.04
CA LYS A 17 -21.85 18.58 4.03
C LYS A 17 -22.44 18.15 2.68
N ASP A 18 -22.75 19.09 1.81
CA ASP A 18 -23.33 18.85 0.47
C ASP A 18 -22.26 18.86 -0.65
N LYS A 19 -21.00 19.04 -0.30
CA LYS A 19 -19.91 19.06 -1.27
C LYS A 19 -19.44 17.64 -1.61
N PRO A 20 -18.93 17.42 -2.84
CA PRO A 20 -18.32 16.15 -3.18
C PRO A 20 -17.16 15.79 -2.25
N LEU A 21 -17.10 14.52 -1.86
CA LEU A 21 -16.04 13.96 -1.04
C LEU A 21 -15.49 12.70 -1.71
N VAL A 22 -14.19 12.66 -1.94
CA VAL A 22 -13.52 11.45 -2.40
C VAL A 22 -12.46 11.04 -1.39
N TRP A 23 -12.70 9.90 -0.76
CA TRP A 23 -11.68 9.22 0.02
C TRP A 23 -10.66 8.64 -0.96
N PHE A 24 -9.39 8.77 -0.69
CA PHE A 24 -8.37 8.28 -1.60
C PHE A 24 -7.28 7.51 -0.86
N ASN A 25 -6.61 6.61 -1.56
CA ASN A 25 -5.55 5.72 -1.11
C ASN A 25 -5.99 4.85 0.07
N ARG A 26 -6.08 5.40 1.29
CA ARG A 26 -6.49 4.65 2.47
C ARG A 26 -8.00 4.50 2.53
N GLN A 27 -8.47 3.26 2.51
CA GLN A 27 -9.88 2.93 2.63
C GLN A 27 -10.47 3.45 3.95
N PRO A 28 -11.63 4.15 3.93
CA PRO A 28 -12.35 4.44 5.15
C PRO A 28 -12.81 3.12 5.77
N SER A 29 -12.36 2.85 6.98
CA SER A 29 -12.56 1.55 7.62
C SER A 29 -13.09 1.69 9.03
N ASN A 30 -13.92 0.74 9.40
CA ASN A 30 -14.38 0.59 10.77
C ASN A 30 -13.17 0.30 11.68
N SER A 31 -13.00 1.11 12.72
CA SER A 31 -11.85 1.02 13.62
C SER A 31 -11.77 -0.28 14.43
N THR A 32 -12.87 -1.02 14.51
CA THR A 32 -12.95 -2.27 15.27
C THR A 32 -12.75 -3.50 14.38
N THR A 33 -13.37 -3.51 13.19
CA THR A 33 -13.36 -4.68 12.29
C THR A 33 -12.30 -4.57 11.19
N GLY A 34 -11.84 -3.36 10.85
CA GLY A 34 -10.96 -3.12 9.72
C GLY A 34 -11.64 -3.19 8.35
N GLU A 35 -12.95 -3.50 8.32
CA GLU A 35 -13.73 -3.58 7.09
C GLU A 35 -14.10 -2.19 6.56
N LEU A 36 -14.49 -2.11 5.28
CA LEU A 36 -14.97 -0.89 4.65
C LEU A 36 -16.11 -0.26 5.46
N ASP A 37 -15.96 1.01 5.80
CA ASP A 37 -16.98 1.80 6.47
C ASP A 37 -17.96 2.36 5.43
N THR A 38 -19.06 1.65 5.25
CA THR A 38 -20.10 2.05 4.30
C THR A 38 -20.87 3.32 4.76
N GLU A 39 -20.86 3.66 6.05
CA GLU A 39 -21.46 4.90 6.53
C GLU A 39 -20.62 6.11 6.06
N ALA A 40 -19.29 5.99 6.08
CA ALA A 40 -18.42 7.03 5.55
C ALA A 40 -18.64 7.29 4.06
N LEU A 41 -18.95 6.24 3.27
CA LEU A 41 -19.29 6.37 1.86
C LEU A 41 -20.72 6.89 1.61
N ASN A 42 -21.58 6.80 2.60
CA ASN A 42 -22.95 7.35 2.55
C ASN A 42 -23.06 8.76 3.17
N PHE A 43 -21.93 9.44 3.40
CA PHE A 43 -21.92 10.80 3.95
C PHE A 43 -22.84 11.75 3.16
N ASN A 44 -22.76 11.71 1.83
CA ASN A 44 -23.73 12.37 0.94
C ASN A 44 -23.80 11.64 -0.41
N GLY A 45 -24.65 12.15 -1.33
CA GLY A 45 -24.85 11.55 -2.66
C GLY A 45 -23.63 11.58 -3.58
N ASN A 46 -22.61 12.38 -3.26
CA ASN A 46 -21.37 12.56 -4.03
C ASN A 46 -20.12 12.16 -3.22
N THR A 47 -20.26 11.09 -2.42
CA THR A 47 -19.14 10.51 -1.67
C THR A 47 -18.65 9.22 -2.32
N TYR A 48 -17.36 9.11 -2.57
CA TYR A 48 -16.72 8.00 -3.27
C TYR A 48 -15.40 7.61 -2.60
N TYR A 49 -14.92 6.41 -2.93
CA TYR A 49 -13.57 5.97 -2.58
C TYR A 49 -12.78 5.63 -3.84
N VAL A 50 -11.51 5.98 -3.84
CA VAL A 50 -10.52 5.57 -4.83
C VAL A 50 -9.29 5.02 -4.11
N GLY A 51 -8.98 3.77 -4.34
CA GLY A 51 -7.82 3.13 -3.73
C GLY A 51 -7.50 1.81 -4.39
N PHE A 52 -7.13 0.83 -3.59
CA PHE A 52 -6.77 -0.51 -4.02
C PHE A 52 -7.31 -1.55 -3.02
N ASP A 53 -7.36 -2.82 -3.44
CA ASP A 53 -7.68 -3.92 -2.53
C ASP A 53 -6.42 -4.34 -1.78
N ALA A 54 -6.36 -3.97 -0.49
CA ALA A 54 -5.22 -4.27 0.36
C ALA A 54 -4.99 -5.78 0.56
N ASN A 55 -6.04 -6.59 0.57
CA ASN A 55 -5.93 -8.04 0.71
C ASN A 55 -5.38 -8.69 -0.55
N GLN A 56 -5.89 -8.28 -1.73
CA GLN A 56 -5.39 -8.76 -3.02
C GLN A 56 -3.90 -8.39 -3.20
N GLY A 57 -3.50 -7.17 -2.85
CA GLY A 57 -2.11 -6.75 -2.91
C GLY A 57 -1.21 -7.48 -1.92
N ALA A 58 -1.71 -7.77 -0.73
CA ALA A 58 -1.00 -8.54 0.28
C ALA A 58 -0.77 -10.01 -0.14
N GLU A 59 -1.79 -10.65 -0.70
CA GLU A 59 -1.66 -12.00 -1.28
C GLU A 59 -0.63 -12.02 -2.42
N LEU A 60 -0.65 -10.99 -3.26
CA LEU A 60 0.29 -10.85 -4.38
C LEU A 60 1.73 -10.66 -3.88
N GLN A 61 1.96 -9.85 -2.82
CA GLN A 61 3.27 -9.69 -2.21
C GLN A 61 3.79 -11.03 -1.65
N GLY A 62 2.96 -11.72 -0.89
CA GLY A 62 3.32 -13.03 -0.35
C GLY A 62 3.63 -14.06 -1.44
N LYS A 63 2.82 -14.10 -2.50
CA LYS A 63 3.05 -14.97 -3.66
C LYS A 63 4.35 -14.62 -4.38
N MET A 64 4.62 -13.35 -4.62
CA MET A 64 5.87 -12.88 -5.26
C MET A 64 7.10 -13.39 -4.51
N ILE A 65 7.10 -13.29 -3.18
CA ILE A 65 8.21 -13.77 -2.34
C ILE A 65 8.31 -15.29 -2.40
N ALA A 66 7.21 -16.00 -2.28
CA ALA A 66 7.19 -17.48 -2.37
C ALA A 66 7.68 -17.97 -3.74
N ASP A 67 7.31 -17.30 -4.81
CA ASP A 67 7.77 -17.64 -6.17
C ASP A 67 9.28 -17.34 -6.33
N TYR A 68 9.77 -16.25 -5.72
CA TYR A 68 11.21 -15.96 -5.70
C TYR A 68 12.00 -17.04 -4.97
N ILE A 69 11.55 -17.48 -3.79
CA ILE A 69 12.16 -18.58 -3.05
C ILE A 69 12.24 -19.84 -3.93
N LYS A 70 11.16 -20.18 -4.62
CA LYS A 70 11.11 -21.36 -5.51
C LYS A 70 12.09 -21.24 -6.67
N ALA A 71 12.19 -20.05 -7.27
CA ALA A 71 13.11 -19.81 -8.39
C ALA A 71 14.58 -19.82 -7.97
N HIS A 72 14.89 -19.59 -6.71
CA HIS A 72 16.26 -19.48 -6.19
C HIS A 72 16.58 -20.52 -5.11
N ALA A 73 15.85 -21.65 -5.10
CA ALA A 73 15.96 -22.68 -4.05
C ALA A 73 17.39 -23.20 -3.80
N ASP A 74 18.21 -23.22 -4.85
CA ASP A 74 19.62 -23.68 -4.75
C ASP A 74 20.55 -22.68 -4.05
N THR A 75 20.16 -21.43 -3.88
CA THR A 75 21.03 -20.35 -3.44
C THR A 75 20.44 -19.47 -2.33
N ILE A 76 19.15 -19.60 -2.07
CA ILE A 76 18.45 -18.71 -1.13
C ILE A 76 18.84 -18.97 0.33
N ASP A 77 19.09 -20.21 0.71
CA ASP A 77 19.60 -20.58 2.03
C ASP A 77 21.12 -20.30 2.07
N ARG A 78 21.47 -19.13 2.59
CA ARG A 78 22.85 -18.57 2.50
C ARG A 78 23.83 -19.28 3.41
N ASN A 79 23.38 -19.76 4.56
CA ASN A 79 24.21 -20.44 5.55
C ASN A 79 24.16 -21.97 5.41
N GLY A 80 23.25 -22.52 4.61
CA GLY A 80 23.11 -23.95 4.34
C GLY A 80 22.54 -24.75 5.51
N ASP A 81 21.76 -24.13 6.38
CA ASP A 81 21.20 -24.81 7.59
C ASP A 81 19.84 -25.48 7.32
N GLY A 82 19.30 -25.34 6.11
CA GLY A 82 18.01 -25.91 5.69
C GLY A 82 16.79 -25.05 6.10
N VAL A 83 17.03 -23.82 6.57
CA VAL A 83 16.00 -22.88 6.98
C VAL A 83 16.15 -21.60 6.20
N ILE A 84 15.11 -21.18 5.51
CA ILE A 84 15.04 -19.87 4.87
C ILE A 84 14.58 -18.85 5.90
N GLY A 85 15.51 -18.05 6.40
CA GLY A 85 15.29 -17.05 7.43
C GLY A 85 14.93 -15.70 6.84
N TYR A 86 13.83 -15.09 7.30
CA TYR A 86 13.48 -13.73 6.88
C TYR A 86 13.29 -12.78 8.07
N VAL A 87 13.49 -11.49 7.79
CA VAL A 87 13.15 -10.40 8.71
C VAL A 87 12.08 -9.51 8.09
N LEU A 88 11.19 -8.93 8.92
CA LEU A 88 10.02 -8.20 8.46
C LEU A 88 9.90 -6.81 9.11
N ALA A 89 9.95 -5.76 8.28
CA ALA A 89 9.64 -4.40 8.70
C ALA A 89 8.14 -4.14 8.58
N ILE A 90 7.47 -3.96 9.73
CA ILE A 90 6.04 -3.67 9.83
C ILE A 90 5.85 -2.16 9.88
N GLY A 91 4.94 -1.61 9.06
CA GLY A 91 4.73 -0.17 8.97
C GLY A 91 4.09 0.41 10.23
N ASP A 92 2.81 0.09 10.44
CA ASP A 92 2.00 0.54 11.58
C ASP A 92 1.03 -0.58 11.95
N ILE A 93 1.15 -1.09 13.16
CA ILE A 93 0.34 -2.22 13.65
C ILE A 93 -1.17 -1.92 13.72
N GLY A 94 -1.56 -0.64 13.71
CA GLY A 94 -2.95 -0.19 13.66
C GLY A 94 -3.46 0.17 12.26
N HIS A 95 -2.62 0.05 11.23
CA HIS A 95 -2.97 0.42 9.86
C HIS A 95 -3.45 -0.80 9.06
N ASN A 96 -4.62 -0.71 8.41
CA ASN A 96 -5.21 -1.84 7.69
C ASN A 96 -4.29 -2.46 6.64
N ASP A 97 -3.57 -1.63 5.86
CA ASP A 97 -2.66 -2.11 4.83
C ASP A 97 -1.47 -2.85 5.45
N SER A 98 -0.93 -2.33 6.55
CA SER A 98 0.14 -2.98 7.29
C SER A 98 -0.29 -4.34 7.84
N ILE A 99 -1.52 -4.40 8.39
CA ILE A 99 -2.16 -5.64 8.84
C ILE A 99 -2.29 -6.63 7.69
N ALA A 100 -2.85 -6.19 6.56
CA ALA A 100 -3.06 -7.03 5.39
C ALA A 100 -1.72 -7.55 4.83
N ARG A 101 -0.74 -6.65 4.59
CA ARG A 101 0.58 -6.98 4.02
C ARG A 101 1.36 -7.95 4.91
N THR A 102 1.39 -7.71 6.22
CA THR A 102 2.04 -8.63 7.18
C THR A 102 1.38 -10.01 7.19
N ARG A 103 0.04 -10.06 7.23
CA ARG A 103 -0.71 -11.31 7.16
C ARG A 103 -0.50 -12.03 5.84
N GLY A 104 -0.54 -11.33 4.71
CA GLY A 104 -0.35 -11.92 3.37
C GLY A 104 1.02 -12.59 3.23
N VAL A 105 2.08 -11.94 3.67
CA VAL A 105 3.44 -12.50 3.70
C VAL A 105 3.51 -13.74 4.58
N ARG A 106 3.07 -13.65 5.83
CA ARG A 106 3.10 -14.77 6.78
C ARG A 106 2.26 -15.96 6.31
N SER A 107 1.10 -15.69 5.71
CA SER A 107 0.25 -16.75 5.15
C SER A 107 0.91 -17.47 3.97
N ALA A 108 1.49 -16.72 3.03
CA ALA A 108 2.13 -17.29 1.85
C ALA A 108 3.40 -18.10 2.19
N LEU A 109 4.10 -17.69 3.25
CA LEU A 109 5.31 -18.37 3.73
C LEU A 109 5.01 -19.47 4.78
N GLY A 110 3.73 -19.68 5.12
CA GLY A 110 3.30 -20.68 6.09
C GLY A 110 3.65 -20.33 7.55
N THR A 111 4.10 -19.12 7.81
CA THR A 111 4.56 -18.68 9.13
C THR A 111 3.46 -18.07 10.01
N ALA A 112 2.25 -17.85 9.47
CA ALA A 112 1.10 -17.43 10.26
C ALA A 112 0.57 -18.58 11.13
N VAL A 113 0.22 -18.29 12.40
CA VAL A 113 -0.57 -19.20 13.22
C VAL A 113 -2.04 -19.12 12.80
N GLU A 114 -2.68 -20.25 12.59
CA GLU A 114 -4.08 -20.30 12.17
C GLU A 114 -5.00 -19.54 13.14
N GLY A 115 -5.87 -18.71 12.60
CA GLY A 115 -6.81 -17.89 13.37
C GLY A 115 -6.19 -16.65 14.04
N SER A 116 -4.89 -16.41 13.85
CA SER A 116 -4.25 -15.19 14.37
C SER A 116 -4.52 -14.00 13.47
N SER A 117 -4.40 -12.77 14.03
CA SER A 117 -4.43 -11.51 13.23
C SER A 117 -3.18 -11.34 12.36
N GLY A 118 -2.13 -12.13 12.61
CA GLY A 118 -0.85 -12.03 11.91
C GLY A 118 0.01 -10.83 12.30
N ILE A 119 -0.42 -10.02 13.27
CA ILE A 119 0.32 -8.82 13.70
C ILE A 119 0.88 -8.98 15.09
N VAL A 120 2.15 -9.31 15.16
CA VAL A 120 2.98 -9.21 16.34
C VAL A 120 4.35 -8.68 15.96
N SER A 121 4.98 -7.97 16.90
CA SER A 121 6.33 -7.44 16.75
C SER A 121 7.40 -8.51 16.99
N ASP A 122 7.07 -9.58 17.69
CA ASP A 122 8.05 -10.62 18.03
C ASP A 122 7.95 -11.82 17.07
N PRO A 123 9.08 -12.45 16.74
CA PRO A 123 9.10 -13.70 15.98
C PRO A 123 8.51 -14.87 16.78
N VAL A 124 8.66 -16.10 16.29
CA VAL A 124 8.19 -17.31 16.96
C VAL A 124 8.62 -17.37 18.43
N GLY A 125 7.68 -17.66 19.31
CA GLY A 125 7.94 -17.74 20.73
C GLY A 125 6.67 -17.78 21.58
N THR A 126 6.81 -17.34 22.81
CA THR A 126 5.73 -17.26 23.78
C THR A 126 5.65 -15.83 24.33
N ASN A 127 4.45 -15.26 24.34
CA ASN A 127 4.19 -13.96 24.94
C ASN A 127 4.41 -14.00 26.47
N ALA A 128 4.52 -12.82 27.09
CA ALA A 128 4.74 -12.71 28.54
C ALA A 128 3.60 -13.33 29.38
N ASP A 129 2.39 -13.42 28.85
CA ASP A 129 1.22 -14.05 29.46
C ASP A 129 1.17 -15.57 29.25
N GLY A 130 2.15 -16.15 28.56
CA GLY A 130 2.22 -17.58 28.25
C GLY A 130 1.47 -18.01 26.99
N SER A 131 0.80 -17.10 26.30
CA SER A 131 0.17 -17.38 25.00
C SER A 131 1.23 -17.54 23.91
N ALA A 132 0.93 -18.37 22.89
CA ALA A 132 1.80 -18.45 21.70
C ALA A 132 1.80 -17.15 20.91
N THR A 133 2.94 -16.82 20.32
CA THR A 133 3.03 -15.73 19.34
C THR A 133 2.19 -16.06 18.11
N GLN A 134 1.89 -15.05 17.29
CA GLN A 134 1.12 -15.25 16.06
C GLN A 134 1.97 -15.75 14.89
N VAL A 135 3.20 -16.17 15.14
CA VAL A 135 4.16 -16.63 14.14
C VAL A 135 4.68 -18.00 14.53
N GLN A 136 4.83 -18.88 13.56
CA GLN A 136 5.37 -20.24 13.68
C GLN A 136 6.37 -20.52 12.55
N ASP A 137 7.11 -21.61 12.62
CA ASP A 137 7.90 -22.09 11.49
C ASP A 137 6.96 -22.58 10.38
N GLY A 138 7.21 -22.13 9.15
CA GLY A 138 6.49 -22.52 7.96
C GLY A 138 7.28 -23.48 7.08
N THR A 139 6.69 -23.88 5.97
CA THR A 139 7.35 -24.69 4.95
C THR A 139 6.95 -24.26 3.55
N ILE A 140 7.88 -24.35 2.61
CA ILE A 140 7.65 -24.21 1.16
C ILE A 140 8.16 -25.45 0.47
N ASP A 141 7.34 -26.05 -0.39
CA ASP A 141 7.74 -27.15 -1.27
C ASP A 141 8.22 -26.61 -2.62
N VAL A 142 9.39 -27.07 -3.03
CA VAL A 142 9.99 -26.75 -4.33
C VAL A 142 10.39 -28.07 -4.99
N ASP A 143 9.68 -28.47 -6.02
CA ASP A 143 9.96 -29.66 -6.81
C ASP A 143 10.16 -30.94 -5.97
N GLY A 144 9.38 -31.08 -4.89
CA GLY A 144 9.43 -32.20 -3.97
C GLY A 144 10.49 -32.08 -2.88
N THR A 145 11.20 -30.95 -2.79
CA THR A 145 12.09 -30.62 -1.68
C THR A 145 11.39 -29.60 -0.78
N THR A 146 11.22 -29.93 0.50
CA THR A 146 10.58 -29.06 1.48
C THR A 146 11.65 -28.22 2.19
N PHE A 147 11.53 -26.90 2.10
CA PHE A 147 12.32 -25.95 2.86
C PHE A 147 11.56 -25.50 4.10
N SER A 148 12.24 -25.41 5.22
CA SER A 148 11.72 -24.72 6.39
C SER A 148 11.83 -23.22 6.18
N VAL A 149 10.81 -22.45 6.61
CA VAL A 149 10.81 -20.98 6.54
C VAL A 149 10.57 -20.43 7.93
N ARG A 150 11.35 -19.43 8.31
CA ARG A 150 11.27 -18.85 9.66
C ARG A 150 11.32 -17.33 9.64
N GLU A 151 10.39 -16.70 10.34
CA GLU A 151 10.51 -15.30 10.71
C GLU A 151 11.51 -15.15 11.86
N LEU A 152 12.68 -14.60 11.55
CA LEU A 152 13.76 -14.45 12.53
C LEU A 152 13.57 -13.25 13.43
N ALA A 153 13.03 -12.16 12.86
CA ALA A 153 12.69 -10.94 13.59
C ALA A 153 11.65 -10.13 12.83
N SER A 154 10.83 -9.41 13.56
CA SER A 154 9.93 -8.40 13.02
C SER A 154 9.76 -7.26 14.02
N GLN A 155 9.45 -6.07 13.51
CA GLN A 155 9.25 -4.89 14.34
C GLN A 155 8.38 -3.86 13.61
N GLU A 156 7.56 -3.14 14.38
CA GLU A 156 6.92 -1.91 13.92
C GLU A 156 7.97 -0.81 13.73
N MET A 157 8.01 -0.23 12.54
CA MET A 157 8.95 0.85 12.23
C MET A 157 8.42 2.19 12.69
N LYS A 158 8.47 2.38 14.01
CA LYS A 158 8.01 3.55 14.71
C LYS A 158 9.16 4.25 15.40
N ASN A 159 9.35 5.54 15.12
CA ASN A 159 10.41 6.32 15.72
C ASN A 159 10.05 6.82 17.13
N SER A 160 11.02 7.42 17.81
CA SER A 160 10.84 7.93 19.17
C SER A 160 9.84 9.08 19.29
N ALA A 161 9.50 9.75 18.20
CA ALA A 161 8.46 10.76 18.13
C ALA A 161 7.06 10.19 17.91
N GLY A 162 6.95 8.86 17.71
CA GLY A 162 5.70 8.16 17.48
C GLY A 162 5.27 8.07 16.01
N ALA A 163 6.04 8.58 15.07
CA ALA A 163 5.76 8.43 13.65
C ALA A 163 6.10 7.00 13.19
N THR A 164 5.17 6.40 12.46
CA THR A 164 5.25 5.05 11.89
C THR A 164 5.73 5.09 10.45
N TRP A 165 6.01 3.92 9.82
CA TRP A 165 6.57 3.79 8.48
C TRP A 165 7.94 4.45 8.34
N ASP A 166 8.70 4.52 9.44
CA ASP A 166 9.93 5.31 9.53
C ASP A 166 11.13 4.57 8.94
N ALA A 167 11.67 5.11 7.85
CA ALA A 167 12.81 4.57 7.13
C ALA A 167 14.10 4.54 7.99
N GLY A 168 14.28 5.54 8.88
CA GLY A 168 15.41 5.59 9.79
C GLY A 168 15.38 4.46 10.82
N THR A 169 14.19 4.17 11.36
CA THR A 169 13.98 3.03 12.25
C THR A 169 14.25 1.71 11.52
N ALA A 170 13.82 1.56 10.26
CA ALA A 170 14.07 0.37 9.45
C ALA A 170 15.57 0.16 9.19
N SER A 171 16.32 1.21 8.87
CA SER A 171 17.80 1.16 8.71
C SER A 171 18.50 0.74 10.01
N ASN A 172 18.05 1.24 11.16
CA ASN A 172 18.59 0.84 12.46
C ASN A 172 18.24 -0.60 12.81
N ALA A 173 17.00 -1.03 12.50
CA ALA A 173 16.54 -2.39 12.77
C ALA A 173 17.35 -3.42 11.97
N ILE A 174 17.54 -3.23 10.66
CA ILE A 174 18.33 -4.17 9.86
C ILE A 174 19.77 -4.24 10.33
N SER A 175 20.37 -3.13 10.76
CA SER A 175 21.74 -3.13 11.31
C SER A 175 21.83 -3.94 12.60
N ALA A 176 20.83 -3.84 13.47
CA ALA A 176 20.77 -4.62 14.72
C ALA A 176 20.52 -6.11 14.45
N TRP A 177 19.60 -6.43 13.54
CA TRP A 177 19.30 -7.81 13.13
C TRP A 177 20.49 -8.47 12.46
N ALA A 178 21.15 -7.78 11.53
CA ALA A 178 22.36 -8.29 10.87
C ALA A 178 23.48 -8.58 11.86
N SER A 179 23.66 -7.73 12.89
CA SER A 179 24.66 -7.95 13.92
C SER A 179 24.39 -9.20 14.78
N SER A 180 23.12 -9.58 14.98
CA SER A 180 22.73 -10.70 15.82
C SER A 180 22.46 -12.00 15.08
N LEU A 181 21.95 -11.91 13.84
CA LEU A 181 21.48 -13.03 13.04
C LEU A 181 22.44 -13.39 11.88
N GLY A 182 23.18 -12.39 11.38
CA GLY A 182 24.22 -12.60 10.36
C GLY A 182 23.70 -13.30 9.11
N ASP A 183 24.39 -14.38 8.72
CA ASP A 183 24.09 -15.15 7.50
C ASP A 183 22.80 -15.98 7.58
N SER A 184 22.10 -15.99 8.72
CA SER A 184 20.78 -16.61 8.82
C SER A 184 19.68 -15.73 8.20
N ILE A 185 19.95 -14.46 7.86
CA ILE A 185 19.00 -13.63 7.13
C ILE A 185 19.15 -13.90 5.64
N ASP A 186 18.19 -14.59 5.07
CA ASP A 186 18.15 -14.92 3.64
C ASP A 186 17.29 -13.95 2.85
N ILE A 187 16.29 -13.36 3.49
CA ILE A 187 15.33 -12.44 2.87
C ILE A 187 15.01 -11.28 3.81
N VAL A 188 14.92 -10.09 3.25
CA VAL A 188 14.39 -8.90 3.93
C VAL A 188 13.04 -8.54 3.34
N ILE A 189 12.03 -8.37 4.18
CA ILE A 189 10.66 -8.04 3.76
C ILE A 189 10.23 -6.75 4.43
N SER A 190 9.54 -5.92 3.69
CA SER A 190 9.01 -4.64 4.18
C SER A 190 7.56 -4.43 3.76
N ASN A 191 6.78 -3.81 4.63
CA ASN A 191 5.43 -3.40 4.30
C ASN A 191 5.36 -2.28 3.26
N ASN A 192 6.45 -1.50 3.04
CA ASN A 192 6.53 -0.53 1.95
C ASN A 192 7.97 -0.36 1.43
N ASP A 193 8.11 0.28 0.28
CA ASP A 193 9.42 0.53 -0.35
C ASP A 193 10.25 1.54 0.42
N GLY A 194 9.66 2.53 1.06
CA GLY A 194 10.42 3.53 1.82
C GLY A 194 11.29 2.89 2.91
N MET A 195 10.72 1.98 3.69
CA MET A 195 11.45 1.20 4.68
C MET A 195 12.33 0.12 4.03
N GLY A 196 11.81 -0.57 2.99
CA GLY A 196 12.53 -1.59 2.24
C GLY A 196 13.83 -1.05 1.63
N MET A 197 13.78 0.10 0.97
CA MET A 197 14.96 0.75 0.40
C MET A 197 15.95 1.22 1.47
N ALA A 198 15.47 1.67 2.62
CA ALA A 198 16.36 2.02 3.72
C ALA A 198 17.14 0.80 4.23
N MET A 199 16.51 -0.37 4.35
CA MET A 199 17.18 -1.61 4.71
C MET A 199 18.10 -2.12 3.59
N PHE A 200 17.66 -2.05 2.34
CA PHE A 200 18.42 -2.45 1.17
C PHE A 200 19.72 -1.66 1.07
N ASN A 201 19.65 -0.35 1.10
CA ASN A 201 20.81 0.54 1.02
C ASN A 201 21.75 0.44 2.23
N SER A 202 21.20 0.11 3.42
CA SER A 202 22.00 0.05 4.64
C SER A 202 22.74 -1.27 4.81
N TRP A 203 22.24 -2.37 4.24
CA TRP A 203 22.84 -3.68 4.47
C TRP A 203 22.58 -4.71 3.37
N SER A 204 21.34 -4.87 2.90
CA SER A 204 20.95 -6.03 2.07
C SER A 204 21.67 -6.04 0.72
N GLN A 205 21.83 -4.89 0.06
CA GLN A 205 22.48 -4.78 -1.24
C GLN A 205 23.95 -5.26 -1.17
N GLU A 206 24.71 -4.78 -0.20
CA GLU A 206 26.13 -5.15 -0.04
C GLU A 206 26.28 -6.65 0.27
N ASN A 207 25.31 -7.24 0.95
CA ASN A 207 25.33 -8.64 1.37
C ASN A 207 24.62 -9.59 0.39
N GLY A 208 24.10 -9.09 -0.73
CA GLY A 208 23.43 -9.89 -1.74
C GLY A 208 22.11 -10.53 -1.24
N VAL A 209 21.45 -9.89 -0.26
CA VAL A 209 20.19 -10.36 0.31
C VAL A 209 19.01 -9.70 -0.41
N PRO A 210 18.08 -10.47 -1.04
CA PRO A 210 16.93 -9.90 -1.70
C PRO A 210 16.04 -9.18 -0.69
N THR A 211 15.57 -8.00 -1.08
CA THR A 211 14.64 -7.19 -0.29
C THR A 211 13.35 -6.99 -1.06
N PHE A 212 12.22 -7.18 -0.40
CA PHE A 212 10.90 -7.03 -0.99
C PHE A 212 10.12 -5.91 -0.31
N GLY A 213 9.48 -5.08 -1.11
CA GLY A 213 8.70 -3.95 -0.64
C GLY A 213 7.27 -3.93 -1.19
N TYR A 214 6.70 -2.73 -1.15
CA TYR A 214 5.36 -2.43 -1.65
C TYR A 214 5.31 -0.94 -2.02
N ASP A 215 4.51 -0.53 -2.98
CA ASP A 215 4.22 0.81 -3.52
C ASP A 215 4.79 1.07 -4.92
N ALA A 216 5.80 0.30 -5.36
CA ALA A 216 6.53 0.49 -6.61
C ALA A 216 7.08 1.92 -6.76
N ASN A 217 7.70 2.42 -5.69
CA ASN A 217 8.41 3.70 -5.74
C ASN A 217 9.53 3.64 -6.78
N ALA A 218 9.78 4.74 -7.47
CA ALA A 218 10.70 4.77 -8.61
C ALA A 218 12.13 4.30 -8.27
N ASP A 219 12.61 4.60 -7.07
CA ASP A 219 13.92 4.14 -6.57
C ASP A 219 13.94 2.63 -6.31
N ALA A 220 12.88 2.06 -5.73
CA ALA A 220 12.75 0.63 -5.51
C ALA A 220 12.65 -0.15 -6.82
N VAL A 221 11.84 0.34 -7.76
CA VAL A 221 11.74 -0.25 -9.11
C VAL A 221 13.09 -0.24 -9.83
N ALA A 222 13.81 0.88 -9.77
CA ALA A 222 15.16 0.96 -10.36
C ALA A 222 16.15 0.00 -9.67
N ALA A 223 16.05 -0.16 -8.36
CA ALA A 223 16.93 -1.04 -7.58
C ALA A 223 16.73 -2.54 -7.86
N ILE A 224 15.66 -2.94 -8.55
CA ILE A 224 15.46 -4.33 -8.98
C ILE A 224 16.63 -4.78 -9.88
N ALA A 225 17.14 -3.89 -10.71
CA ALA A 225 18.34 -4.16 -11.52
C ALA A 225 19.60 -4.44 -10.67
N ASP A 226 19.62 -3.97 -9.43
CA ASP A 226 20.74 -4.06 -8.49
C ASP A 226 20.52 -5.09 -7.37
N GLY A 227 19.46 -5.93 -7.49
CA GLY A 227 19.20 -7.03 -6.56
C GLY A 227 18.07 -6.79 -5.55
N TYR A 228 17.31 -5.69 -5.68
CA TYR A 228 16.03 -5.57 -4.96
C TYR A 228 15.08 -6.65 -5.51
N GLY A 229 14.51 -7.49 -4.64
CA GLY A 229 13.78 -8.69 -5.06
C GLY A 229 12.47 -8.40 -5.78
N GLY A 230 11.80 -7.33 -5.42
CA GLY A 230 10.55 -6.89 -6.04
C GLY A 230 9.70 -6.00 -5.14
N THR A 231 8.66 -5.46 -5.73
CA THR A 231 7.68 -4.59 -5.06
C THR A 231 6.29 -4.82 -5.64
N ILE A 232 5.25 -4.26 -5.01
CA ILE A 232 3.88 -4.28 -5.52
C ILE A 232 3.50 -2.87 -5.94
N SER A 233 3.11 -2.72 -7.20
CA SER A 233 2.46 -1.50 -7.67
C SER A 233 0.99 -1.51 -7.31
N GLN A 234 0.54 -0.47 -6.64
CA GLN A 234 -0.88 -0.20 -6.38
C GLN A 234 -1.47 0.78 -7.41
N HIS A 235 -0.78 1.01 -8.51
CA HIS A 235 -1.17 1.95 -9.55
C HIS A 235 -1.52 3.35 -9.03
N ALA A 236 -0.57 3.99 -8.38
CA ALA A 236 -0.74 5.33 -7.81
C ALA A 236 -1.17 6.38 -8.83
N ASP A 237 -0.72 6.25 -10.09
CA ASP A 237 -1.11 7.11 -11.21
C ASP A 237 -2.61 6.99 -11.54
N VAL A 238 -3.13 5.76 -11.55
CA VAL A 238 -4.56 5.48 -11.74
C VAL A 238 -5.38 6.06 -10.58
N GLN A 239 -4.94 5.82 -9.35
CA GLN A 239 -5.63 6.33 -8.17
C GLN A 239 -5.67 7.86 -8.18
N ALA A 240 -4.54 8.53 -8.43
CA ALA A 240 -4.47 9.99 -8.47
C ALA A 240 -5.41 10.59 -9.53
N TYR A 241 -5.39 10.02 -10.74
CA TYR A 241 -6.29 10.46 -11.80
C TYR A 241 -7.75 10.27 -11.44
N LEU A 242 -8.14 9.06 -11.02
CA LEU A 242 -9.52 8.74 -10.67
C LEU A 242 -10.03 9.64 -9.54
N THR A 243 -9.20 9.89 -8.52
CA THR A 243 -9.55 10.79 -7.42
C THR A 243 -9.94 12.18 -7.92
N LEU A 244 -9.10 12.78 -8.74
CA LEU A 244 -9.35 14.12 -9.27
C LEU A 244 -10.47 14.12 -10.31
N ARG A 245 -10.59 13.07 -11.13
CA ARG A 245 -11.65 12.97 -12.14
C ARG A 245 -13.03 12.85 -11.51
N LEU A 246 -13.19 12.05 -10.46
CA LEU A 246 -14.45 11.93 -9.71
C LEU A 246 -14.86 13.28 -9.10
N LEU A 247 -13.91 13.97 -8.46
CA LEU A 247 -14.14 15.31 -7.92
C LEU A 247 -14.58 16.28 -9.02
N ARG A 248 -13.89 16.27 -10.17
CA ARG A 248 -14.24 17.11 -11.30
C ARG A 248 -15.65 16.83 -11.82
N ASN A 249 -15.98 15.57 -12.05
CA ASN A 249 -17.29 15.17 -12.56
C ASN A 249 -18.43 15.59 -11.60
N ALA A 250 -18.22 15.35 -10.30
CA ALA A 250 -19.18 15.74 -9.27
C ALA A 250 -19.35 17.27 -9.18
N LEU A 251 -18.27 18.04 -9.28
CA LEU A 251 -18.32 19.50 -9.29
C LEU A 251 -18.95 20.10 -10.54
N ASP A 252 -18.87 19.41 -11.66
CA ASP A 252 -19.52 19.80 -12.91
C ASP A 252 -20.98 19.33 -12.99
N GLY A 253 -21.42 18.46 -12.07
CA GLY A 253 -22.79 17.91 -12.05
C GLY A 253 -23.07 16.95 -13.19
N VAL A 254 -22.03 16.30 -13.72
CA VAL A 254 -22.13 15.26 -14.76
C VAL A 254 -22.10 13.87 -14.14
N ASP A 255 -22.40 12.83 -14.95
CA ASP A 255 -22.27 11.45 -14.50
C ASP A 255 -20.87 11.18 -13.97
N ILE A 256 -20.79 10.50 -12.83
CA ILE A 256 -19.53 10.28 -12.11
C ILE A 256 -18.51 9.51 -12.95
N ASN A 257 -18.97 8.63 -13.85
CA ASN A 257 -18.13 7.81 -14.71
C ASN A 257 -17.71 8.53 -15.99
N THR A 258 -18.12 9.79 -16.20
CA THR A 258 -17.79 10.54 -17.43
C THR A 258 -16.29 10.57 -17.66
N GLY A 259 -15.83 10.00 -18.78
CA GLY A 259 -14.42 9.96 -19.17
C GLY A 259 -13.54 9.02 -18.33
N ILE A 260 -14.13 8.17 -17.49
CA ILE A 260 -13.40 7.19 -16.68
C ILE A 260 -13.54 5.80 -17.28
N ALA A 261 -14.76 5.35 -17.50
CA ALA A 261 -15.06 4.02 -17.98
C ALA A 261 -15.57 4.08 -19.42
N THR A 262 -15.02 3.23 -20.29
CA THR A 262 -15.55 3.01 -21.63
C THR A 262 -16.36 1.72 -21.61
N PRO A 263 -17.67 1.76 -21.87
CA PRO A 263 -18.47 0.56 -22.02
C PRO A 263 -17.94 -0.31 -23.17
N ASP A 264 -17.93 -1.62 -23.00
CA ASP A 264 -17.67 -2.55 -24.10
C ASP A 264 -18.84 -2.54 -25.12
N ALA A 265 -18.70 -3.32 -26.20
CA ALA A 265 -19.73 -3.41 -27.24
C ALA A 265 -21.08 -3.96 -26.74
N ALA A 266 -21.12 -4.60 -25.56
CA ALA A 266 -22.33 -5.08 -24.90
C ALA A 266 -22.90 -4.06 -23.89
N GLY A 267 -22.23 -2.93 -23.69
CA GLY A 267 -22.61 -1.90 -22.73
C GLY A 267 -22.08 -2.13 -21.30
N ASN A 268 -21.24 -3.16 -21.09
CA ASN A 268 -20.59 -3.36 -19.81
C ASN A 268 -19.45 -2.33 -19.66
N VAL A 269 -19.33 -1.81 -18.47
CA VAL A 269 -18.16 -1.00 -18.12
C VAL A 269 -16.93 -1.90 -18.16
N LEU A 270 -15.99 -1.58 -19.05
CA LEU A 270 -14.72 -2.30 -19.06
C LEU A 270 -14.04 -2.07 -17.71
N SER A 271 -13.85 -3.16 -16.95
CA SER A 271 -12.73 -3.19 -16.05
C SER A 271 -11.51 -3.02 -16.96
N SER A 272 -10.89 -1.87 -16.93
CA SER A 272 -9.59 -1.78 -17.57
C SER A 272 -8.67 -2.79 -16.90
N ASP A 273 -7.60 -3.19 -17.56
CA ASP A 273 -6.61 -4.10 -16.98
C ASP A 273 -5.92 -3.55 -15.71
N VAL A 274 -6.33 -2.37 -15.22
CA VAL A 274 -5.66 -1.65 -14.13
C VAL A 274 -6.60 -1.13 -13.03
N TYR A 275 -7.92 -1.16 -13.22
CA TYR A 275 -8.90 -0.81 -12.17
C TYR A 275 -10.28 -1.42 -12.43
N TYR A 276 -11.11 -1.48 -11.40
CA TYR A 276 -12.55 -1.79 -11.51
C TYR A 276 -13.39 -0.87 -10.63
N TYR A 277 -14.65 -0.72 -10.95
CA TYR A 277 -15.62 0.04 -10.16
C TYR A 277 -16.62 -0.90 -9.48
N ASN A 278 -16.74 -0.76 -8.16
CA ASN A 278 -17.78 -1.41 -7.37
C ASN A 278 -18.89 -0.39 -7.10
N GLU A 279 -20.03 -0.53 -7.78
CA GLU A 279 -21.14 0.40 -7.71
C GLU A 279 -21.81 0.39 -6.33
N ASP A 280 -21.96 -0.78 -5.70
CA ASP A 280 -22.57 -0.95 -4.39
C ASP A 280 -21.77 -0.24 -3.29
N GLU A 281 -20.46 -0.21 -3.43
CA GLU A 281 -19.51 0.44 -2.53
C GLU A 281 -19.15 1.86 -2.96
N ARG A 282 -19.60 2.31 -4.12
CA ARG A 282 -19.17 3.59 -4.72
C ARG A 282 -17.65 3.75 -4.78
N SER A 283 -16.94 2.68 -5.08
CA SER A 283 -15.51 2.58 -4.94
C SER A 283 -14.83 2.18 -6.23
N TYR A 284 -13.74 2.88 -6.56
CA TYR A 284 -12.82 2.50 -7.60
C TYR A 284 -11.59 1.84 -6.97
N TYR A 285 -11.28 0.65 -7.42
CA TYR A 285 -10.13 -0.13 -6.96
C TYR A 285 -9.11 -0.27 -8.07
N ALA A 286 -7.92 0.32 -7.90
CA ALA A 286 -6.77 0.04 -8.73
C ALA A 286 -6.28 -1.39 -8.47
N LEU A 287 -5.96 -2.13 -9.53
CA LEU A 287 -5.45 -3.49 -9.42
C LEU A 287 -3.98 -3.47 -9.00
N ASN A 288 -3.62 -4.28 -8.02
CA ASN A 288 -2.22 -4.42 -7.64
C ASN A 288 -1.48 -5.33 -8.64
N VAL A 289 -0.21 -5.00 -8.90
CA VAL A 289 0.66 -5.77 -9.80
C VAL A 289 2.02 -5.99 -9.14
N ALA A 290 2.50 -7.23 -9.17
CA ALA A 290 3.86 -7.54 -8.76
C ALA A 290 4.87 -7.00 -9.79
N VAL A 291 5.85 -6.25 -9.31
CA VAL A 291 6.96 -5.69 -10.09
C VAL A 291 8.22 -6.44 -9.69
N THR A 292 8.76 -7.18 -10.63
CA THR A 292 9.92 -8.07 -10.46
C THR A 292 10.94 -7.87 -11.57
N ALA A 293 12.00 -8.65 -11.56
CA ALA A 293 13.00 -8.65 -12.63
C ALA A 293 12.41 -8.89 -14.03
N ASP A 294 11.24 -9.54 -14.11
CA ASP A 294 10.61 -9.87 -15.40
C ASP A 294 9.92 -8.68 -16.07
N ASN A 295 9.48 -7.67 -15.29
CA ASN A 295 8.65 -6.60 -15.80
C ASN A 295 9.00 -5.18 -15.29
N TYR A 296 10.00 -5.02 -14.43
CA TYR A 296 10.33 -3.70 -13.84
C TYR A 296 10.64 -2.63 -14.90
N THR A 297 11.18 -3.03 -16.07
CA THR A 297 11.45 -2.10 -17.18
C THR A 297 10.20 -1.44 -17.70
N ASP A 298 9.06 -2.10 -17.57
CA ASP A 298 7.78 -1.52 -17.94
C ASP A 298 7.39 -0.37 -16.99
N PHE A 299 7.84 -0.39 -15.75
CA PHE A 299 7.60 0.64 -14.74
C PHE A 299 8.61 1.79 -14.77
N THR A 300 9.74 1.61 -15.44
CA THR A 300 10.75 2.66 -15.66
C THR A 300 10.61 3.35 -17.01
N ASP A 301 9.85 2.77 -17.95
CA ASP A 301 9.66 3.31 -19.30
C ASP A 301 8.57 4.39 -19.31
N SER A 302 8.97 5.65 -19.31
CA SER A 302 8.05 6.79 -19.36
C SER A 302 7.20 6.86 -20.65
N THR A 303 7.51 6.04 -21.65
CA THR A 303 6.71 5.95 -22.90
C THR A 303 5.58 4.92 -22.78
N LYS A 304 5.64 4.04 -21.79
CA LYS A 304 4.59 3.07 -21.46
C LYS A 304 3.69 3.64 -20.39
N PRO A 305 2.46 3.98 -20.73
CA PRO A 305 1.51 4.46 -19.75
C PRO A 305 1.06 3.30 -18.85
N TYR A 306 1.30 3.43 -17.58
CA TYR A 306 0.63 2.62 -16.59
C TYR A 306 -0.75 3.21 -16.35
N GLY A 307 -1.73 2.57 -16.90
CA GLY A 307 -3.09 2.91 -16.65
C GLY A 307 -3.85 3.46 -17.85
N PRO A 308 -5.16 3.54 -17.77
CA PRO A 308 -6.04 4.04 -18.83
C PRO A 308 -5.81 5.52 -19.13
N VAL A 309 -4.96 6.12 -18.33
CA VAL A 309 -4.85 7.56 -18.17
C VAL A 309 -4.08 8.22 -19.29
N SER A 310 -3.15 7.54 -19.94
CA SER A 310 -2.18 8.21 -20.79
C SER A 310 -2.66 8.50 -22.21
N ASN A 311 -3.68 7.79 -22.70
CA ASN A 311 -4.13 7.90 -24.09
C ASN A 311 -5.53 8.48 -24.26
N GLN A 312 -6.24 8.81 -23.18
CA GLN A 312 -7.65 9.19 -23.21
C GLN A 312 -7.97 10.50 -22.49
N LEU A 313 -6.95 11.26 -22.11
CA LEU A 313 -7.16 12.48 -21.36
C LEU A 313 -7.34 13.67 -22.29
N ASP A 314 -8.58 13.95 -22.59
CA ASP A 314 -8.94 15.26 -23.08
C ASP A 314 -8.89 16.25 -21.91
N ALA A 315 -8.06 17.29 -22.05
CA ALA A 315 -8.08 18.40 -21.11
C ALA A 315 -9.50 18.97 -21.05
N THR A 316 -9.99 19.17 -19.83
CA THR A 316 -11.32 19.77 -19.67
C THR A 316 -11.32 21.22 -20.13
N THR A 317 -12.39 21.64 -20.80
CA THR A 317 -12.66 23.06 -21.13
C THR A 317 -13.53 23.75 -20.08
N SER A 318 -13.97 23.02 -19.05
CA SER A 318 -14.79 23.58 -17.98
C SER A 318 -13.99 24.57 -17.11
N PRO A 319 -14.64 25.58 -16.50
CA PRO A 319 -13.96 26.55 -15.66
C PRO A 319 -13.19 25.90 -14.51
N GLU A 320 -12.12 26.56 -14.04
CA GLU A 320 -11.35 26.14 -12.87
C GLU A 320 -12.25 25.91 -11.65
N LYS A 321 -11.95 24.89 -10.88
CA LYS A 321 -12.58 24.58 -9.61
C LYS A 321 -11.50 24.39 -8.55
N SER A 322 -11.77 24.85 -7.34
CA SER A 322 -10.89 24.61 -6.19
C SER A 322 -11.34 23.37 -5.43
N VAL A 323 -10.37 22.55 -5.01
CA VAL A 323 -10.56 21.37 -4.17
C VAL A 323 -9.58 21.40 -3.01
N TRP A 324 -9.97 20.90 -1.85
CA TRP A 324 -9.09 20.68 -0.72
C TRP A 324 -8.69 19.22 -0.69
N LEU A 325 -7.41 18.99 -0.46
CA LEU A 325 -6.84 17.65 -0.39
C LEU A 325 -6.11 17.47 0.94
N ASP A 326 -6.64 16.60 1.79
CA ASP A 326 -6.08 16.31 3.09
C ASP A 326 -5.11 15.13 3.00
N ILE A 327 -3.80 15.41 3.13
CA ILE A 327 -2.74 14.41 3.23
C ILE A 327 -2.45 14.15 4.69
N TYR A 328 -2.68 12.95 5.16
CA TYR A 328 -2.56 12.61 6.58
C TYR A 328 -1.13 12.65 7.11
N ASN A 329 -0.14 12.35 6.28
CA ASN A 329 1.27 12.31 6.69
C ASN A 329 2.18 12.77 5.55
N SER A 330 2.67 14.00 5.63
CA SER A 330 3.60 14.54 4.63
C SER A 330 5.01 13.94 4.70
N ALA A 331 5.33 13.19 5.75
CA ALA A 331 6.59 12.46 5.88
C ALA A 331 6.53 11.05 5.25
N ASP A 332 5.34 10.58 4.89
CA ASP A 332 5.18 9.33 4.15
C ASP A 332 5.73 9.46 2.74
N ASN A 333 6.71 8.61 2.39
CA ASN A 333 7.43 8.70 1.11
C ASN A 333 6.51 8.40 -0.08
N PHE A 334 5.57 7.47 0.05
CA PHE A 334 4.61 7.18 -1.02
C PHE A 334 3.71 8.40 -1.29
N LEU A 335 3.19 9.03 -0.25
CA LEU A 335 2.30 10.18 -0.39
C LEU A 335 3.04 11.40 -0.94
N SER A 336 4.23 11.71 -0.41
CA SER A 336 4.97 12.94 -0.76
C SER A 336 5.78 12.83 -2.05
N ALA A 337 6.42 11.68 -2.31
CA ALA A 337 7.31 11.52 -3.45
C ALA A 337 6.66 10.82 -4.66
N THR A 338 5.55 10.11 -4.47
CA THR A 338 4.86 9.38 -5.54
C THR A 338 3.46 9.93 -5.81
N TYR A 339 2.60 9.96 -4.79
CA TYR A 339 1.18 10.28 -5.00
C TYR A 339 0.93 11.76 -5.28
N GLN A 340 1.52 12.66 -4.49
CA GLN A 340 1.34 14.11 -4.66
C GLN A 340 1.83 14.61 -6.03
N PRO A 341 3.02 14.24 -6.54
CA PRO A 341 3.43 14.62 -7.90
C PRO A 341 2.49 14.13 -9.00
N LEU A 342 1.82 12.99 -8.79
CA LEU A 342 0.82 12.49 -9.73
C LEU A 342 -0.48 13.30 -9.67
N LEU A 343 -0.90 13.73 -8.49
CA LEU A 343 -2.03 14.66 -8.35
C LEU A 343 -1.72 15.98 -9.05
N GLU A 344 -0.54 16.56 -8.85
CA GLU A 344 -0.08 17.79 -9.51
C GLU A 344 0.03 17.65 -11.04
N LYS A 345 0.28 16.45 -11.55
CA LYS A 345 0.25 16.15 -12.98
C LYS A 345 -1.15 16.23 -13.59
N TYR A 346 -2.18 15.85 -12.83
CA TYR A 346 -3.54 15.73 -13.34
C TYR A 346 -4.44 16.91 -12.98
N ASP A 347 -4.06 17.76 -12.04
CA ASP A 347 -4.85 18.94 -11.68
C ASP A 347 -4.93 19.95 -12.83
N ASP A 348 -3.82 20.22 -13.49
CA ASP A 348 -3.77 21.08 -14.68
C ASP A 348 -4.68 20.56 -15.80
N LEU A 349 -4.63 19.23 -16.05
CA LEU A 349 -5.44 18.58 -17.08
C LEU A 349 -6.93 18.71 -16.82
N LEU A 350 -7.33 18.61 -15.55
CA LEU A 350 -8.72 18.68 -15.11
C LEU A 350 -9.15 20.09 -14.71
N ASN A 351 -8.28 21.09 -14.90
CA ASN A 351 -8.49 22.48 -14.51
C ASN A 351 -8.98 22.59 -13.04
N LEU A 352 -8.26 21.92 -12.16
CA LEU A 352 -8.47 21.94 -10.71
C LEU A 352 -7.33 22.72 -10.04
N LYS A 353 -7.68 23.53 -9.07
CA LYS A 353 -6.72 24.11 -8.14
C LYS A 353 -6.78 23.34 -6.85
N ILE A 354 -5.68 22.68 -6.49
CA ILE A 354 -5.58 21.88 -5.25
C ILE A 354 -4.98 22.76 -4.16
N ASP A 355 -5.72 22.88 -3.04
CA ASP A 355 -5.21 23.46 -1.80
C ASP A 355 -4.91 22.27 -0.85
N TYR A 356 -3.61 22.00 -0.63
CA TYR A 356 -3.17 20.91 0.25
C TYR A 356 -3.30 21.32 1.71
N ILE A 357 -3.93 20.47 2.50
CA ILE A 357 -4.09 20.61 3.95
C ILE A 357 -3.64 19.34 4.66
N GLY A 358 -3.30 19.43 5.93
CA GLY A 358 -2.96 18.28 6.74
C GLY A 358 -1.46 18.07 6.95
N GLY A 359 -1.04 16.82 7.07
CA GLY A 359 0.36 16.45 7.34
C GLY A 359 0.71 16.24 8.81
N ASP A 360 -0.21 16.47 9.73
CA ASP A 360 -0.04 16.34 11.18
C ASP A 360 -0.70 15.09 11.79
N GLY A 361 -1.02 14.12 10.93
CA GLY A 361 -1.59 12.83 11.30
C GLY A 361 -3.12 12.76 11.23
N GLN A 362 -3.64 11.54 11.37
CA GLN A 362 -5.07 11.20 11.24
C GLN A 362 -5.76 11.04 12.61
N THR A 363 -5.49 11.90 13.56
CA THR A 363 -6.31 11.92 14.77
C THR A 363 -7.69 12.54 14.47
N GLU A 364 -8.71 12.10 15.17
CA GLU A 364 -10.06 12.67 15.06
C GLU A 364 -10.04 14.19 15.25
N ALA A 365 -9.27 14.67 16.24
CA ALA A 365 -9.12 16.09 16.50
C ALA A 365 -8.50 16.86 15.33
N ASN A 366 -7.43 16.32 14.72
CA ASN A 366 -6.76 16.95 13.59
C ASN A 366 -7.67 17.05 12.37
N ILE A 367 -8.40 15.98 12.06
CA ILE A 367 -9.34 15.95 10.94
C ILE A 367 -10.51 16.92 11.19
N THR A 368 -11.11 16.88 12.38
CA THR A 368 -12.22 17.77 12.74
C THR A 368 -11.82 19.25 12.68
N ASN A 369 -10.59 19.58 13.06
CA ASN A 369 -10.11 20.96 13.02
C ASN A 369 -9.82 21.47 11.58
N ARG A 370 -9.67 20.55 10.62
CA ARG A 370 -9.41 20.89 9.21
C ARG A 370 -10.68 20.96 8.35
N LEU A 371 -11.73 20.25 8.77
CA LEU A 371 -13.04 20.29 8.11
C LEU A 371 -13.85 21.51 8.52
#